data_915cc718b2d061432976f8dcefa861ca
#
_entry.id   915cc718b2d061432976f8dcefa861ca
#
_cell.length_a   1.000
_cell.length_b   1.000
_cell.length_c   1.000
_cell.angle_alpha   90.00
_cell.angle_beta   90.00
_cell.angle_gamma   90.00
#
_symmetry.space_group_name_H-M   'P 1'
#
loop_
_entity.id
_entity.type
_entity.pdbx_description
1 polymer ?
#
loop_
_entity_poly.entity_id
_entity_poly.type
_entity_poly.pdbx_seq_one_letter_code
_entity_poly.pdbx_strand_id
1 'polypeptide(L)'
;MNIKEICESIYYVGVNDRTTQRFEGLWPLPYGVSYNSYIIKSDKNALIDTVEQSEAGLFIDNIEKVLQGKNLDYLVINHMEPDHSGSIVDIVNRYPNVKIIGNTATVNMIKGFYGLENQELYQVVKDGECIDLGGKSLKFVMTPMVHWPETMMTYVCEDNILFTGDAFGTFGALNGAVVDYEMNTNIYFHEMYRYYSNIVGKYGVHVQRALTKVSDLNIQMICPTHGPVWKNELAKVVELVDKLSKGEAEDGVVIVYGSMYGNTARFAEIAAQRFAENGIKNIKVYNATYAEISDILADIFRYKGLVIGGPTYSASLFPPIEALMKALEVRELKNKAIGVFGSYTWASSATKLFADYSLRIGLPLVSNVEIRQRGTEQNEDEIRMMADNIVHAIKLL
;
A
#
# COMPACT_ATOMS: atom_id res chain seq x y z
N MET A 1 5.90 14.27 20.44
CA MET A 1 4.89 15.21 19.93
C MET A 1 5.44 15.81 18.64
N ASN A 2 4.91 15.44 17.49
CA ASN A 2 5.48 15.87 16.20
C ASN A 2 4.58 16.91 15.52
N ILE A 3 4.35 18.05 16.20
CA ILE A 3 3.75 19.20 15.51
C ILE A 3 4.85 19.84 14.66
N LYS A 4 4.60 19.99 13.36
CA LYS A 4 5.53 20.59 12.42
C LYS A 4 4.81 21.53 11.47
N GLU A 5 5.26 22.77 11.36
CA GLU A 5 4.87 23.64 10.26
C GLU A 5 5.59 23.15 8.99
N ILE A 6 4.84 22.60 8.02
CA ILE A 6 5.38 22.03 6.79
C ILE A 6 5.44 23.04 5.65
N CYS A 7 4.58 24.04 5.71
CA CYS A 7 4.52 25.22 4.85
C CYS A 7 3.89 26.35 5.64
N GLU A 8 3.95 27.58 5.16
CA GLU A 8 3.35 28.75 5.84
C GLU A 8 1.88 28.50 6.18
N SER A 9 1.57 28.55 7.49
CA SER A 9 0.23 28.33 8.03
C SER A 9 -0.36 26.92 7.81
N ILE A 10 0.44 25.92 7.41
CA ILE A 10 0.03 24.51 7.28
C ILE A 10 0.87 23.66 8.23
N TYR A 11 0.19 22.95 9.13
CA TYR A 11 0.82 22.19 10.21
C TYR A 11 0.46 20.72 10.15
N TYR A 12 1.46 19.86 10.24
CA TYR A 12 1.26 18.46 10.57
C TYR A 12 0.90 18.34 12.06
N VAL A 13 -0.18 17.62 12.37
CA VAL A 13 -0.68 17.38 13.73
C VAL A 13 -0.93 15.90 14.02
N GLY A 14 -0.54 15.03 13.13
CA GLY A 14 -0.71 13.58 13.22
C GLY A 14 0.04 12.95 14.39
N VAL A 15 -0.06 11.63 14.47
CA VAL A 15 0.51 10.82 15.55
C VAL A 15 1.32 9.66 14.99
N ASN A 16 2.26 9.14 15.79
CA ASN A 16 3.03 7.94 15.49
C ASN A 16 2.61 6.82 16.44
N ASP A 17 2.12 5.73 15.88
CA ASP A 17 1.84 4.51 16.62
C ASP A 17 2.97 3.49 16.41
N ARG A 18 3.57 3.06 17.52
CA ARG A 18 4.61 2.01 17.56
C ARG A 18 4.18 0.80 18.36
N THR A 19 2.91 0.75 18.75
CA THR A 19 2.34 -0.27 19.61
C THR A 19 1.42 -1.23 18.86
N THR A 20 0.73 -0.75 17.84
CA THR A 20 -0.07 -1.59 16.95
C THR A 20 0.82 -2.54 16.17
N GLN A 21 0.56 -3.83 16.32
CA GLN A 21 1.40 -4.88 15.74
C GLN A 21 1.03 -5.19 14.29
N ARG A 22 -0.23 -4.99 13.90
CA ARG A 22 -0.75 -5.32 12.57
C ARG A 22 -1.72 -4.25 12.07
N PHE A 23 -1.48 -3.73 10.89
CA PHE A 23 -2.40 -2.86 10.15
C PHE A 23 -3.57 -3.70 9.62
N GLU A 24 -4.80 -3.21 9.72
CA GLU A 24 -6.03 -3.96 9.39
C GLU A 24 -6.14 -5.34 10.10
N GLY A 25 -5.38 -5.55 11.19
CA GLY A 25 -5.28 -6.86 11.86
C GLY A 25 -4.51 -7.92 11.05
N LEU A 26 -3.99 -7.59 9.86
CA LEU A 26 -3.37 -8.52 8.91
C LEU A 26 -1.87 -8.25 8.72
N TRP A 27 -1.47 -7.01 8.44
CA TRP A 27 -0.15 -6.66 7.94
C TRP A 27 0.79 -6.25 9.09
N PRO A 28 1.86 -6.98 9.37
CA PRO A 28 2.78 -6.64 10.45
C PRO A 28 3.37 -5.23 10.31
N LEU A 29 3.55 -4.54 11.42
CA LEU A 29 4.10 -3.20 11.51
C LEU A 29 5.42 -3.17 12.29
N PRO A 30 6.51 -3.76 11.77
CA PRO A 30 7.78 -3.83 12.50
C PRO A 30 8.39 -2.46 12.79
N TYR A 31 8.01 -1.44 12.03
CA TYR A 31 8.45 -0.05 12.19
C TYR A 31 7.32 0.87 12.66
N GLY A 32 6.19 0.32 13.12
CA GLY A 32 5.00 1.08 13.47
C GLY A 32 4.30 1.68 12.24
N VAL A 33 3.46 2.68 12.48
CA VAL A 33 2.72 3.44 11.47
C VAL A 33 2.55 4.88 11.92
N SER A 34 2.48 5.83 11.02
CA SER A 34 2.02 7.19 11.31
C SER A 34 0.59 7.37 10.80
N TYR A 35 -0.24 8.03 11.61
CA TYR A 35 -1.56 8.52 11.20
C TYR A 35 -1.44 10.03 11.03
N ASN A 36 -1.39 10.47 9.78
CA ASN A 36 -1.10 11.86 9.45
C ASN A 36 -2.40 12.65 9.32
N SER A 37 -2.42 13.81 9.94
CA SER A 37 -3.47 14.81 9.81
C SER A 37 -2.84 16.19 9.78
N TYR A 38 -3.54 17.15 9.19
CA TYR A 38 -2.96 18.47 8.92
C TYR A 38 -3.95 19.59 9.24
N ILE A 39 -3.47 20.69 9.81
CA ILE A 39 -4.24 21.92 10.00
C ILE A 39 -3.79 22.97 9.00
N ILE A 40 -4.75 23.53 8.30
CA ILE A 40 -4.59 24.71 7.45
C ILE A 40 -5.18 25.90 8.21
N LYS A 41 -4.31 26.84 8.58
CA LYS A 41 -4.72 28.10 9.24
C LYS A 41 -4.96 29.17 8.20
N SER A 42 -6.16 29.77 8.26
CA SER A 42 -6.57 30.90 7.44
C SER A 42 -7.61 31.72 8.23
N ASP A 43 -8.42 32.54 7.59
CA ASP A 43 -9.57 33.20 8.25
C ASP A 43 -10.52 32.13 8.81
N LYS A 44 -10.70 31.02 8.07
CA LYS A 44 -11.34 29.79 8.52
C LYS A 44 -10.31 28.68 8.60
N ASN A 45 -10.24 28.00 9.74
CA ASN A 45 -9.30 26.91 9.97
C ASN A 45 -9.88 25.58 9.48
N ALA A 46 -9.10 24.78 8.74
CA ALA A 46 -9.49 23.47 8.29
C ALA A 46 -8.56 22.38 8.82
N LEU A 47 -9.12 21.26 9.27
CA LEU A 47 -8.42 20.03 9.60
C LEU A 47 -8.62 19.04 8.45
N ILE A 48 -7.56 18.41 8.00
CA ILE A 48 -7.57 17.40 6.93
C ILE A 48 -7.35 16.02 7.52
N ASP A 49 -8.35 15.16 7.41
CA ASP A 49 -8.47 13.82 7.98
C ASP A 49 -8.29 13.79 9.50
N THR A 50 -8.54 12.67 10.14
CA THR A 50 -8.29 12.44 11.55
C THR A 50 -7.27 11.33 11.76
N VAL A 51 -7.28 10.69 12.90
CA VAL A 51 -6.40 9.57 13.24
C VAL A 51 -7.21 8.43 13.83
N GLU A 52 -6.56 7.28 14.01
CA GLU A 52 -7.12 6.13 14.71
C GLU A 52 -7.61 6.53 16.11
N GLN A 53 -8.74 6.00 16.52
CA GLN A 53 -9.47 6.44 17.71
C GLN A 53 -8.68 6.27 19.02
N SER A 54 -7.81 5.27 19.11
CA SER A 54 -6.95 5.07 20.28
C SER A 54 -5.97 6.23 20.52
N GLU A 55 -5.65 7.00 19.48
CA GLU A 55 -4.72 8.14 19.50
C GLU A 55 -5.43 9.50 19.63
N ALA A 56 -6.75 9.53 19.74
CA ALA A 56 -7.56 10.76 19.75
C ALA A 56 -7.11 11.79 20.80
N GLY A 57 -6.71 11.34 21.99
CA GLY A 57 -6.28 12.24 23.07
C GLY A 57 -5.04 13.05 22.70
N LEU A 58 -3.98 12.39 22.23
CA LEU A 58 -2.76 13.06 21.77
C LEU A 58 -3.01 13.92 20.54
N PHE A 59 -3.87 13.46 19.65
CA PHE A 59 -4.27 14.18 18.44
C PHE A 59 -4.96 15.52 18.76
N ILE A 60 -5.94 15.51 19.68
CA ILE A 60 -6.64 16.73 20.14
C ILE A 60 -5.64 17.71 20.78
N ASP A 61 -4.75 17.23 21.63
CA ASP A 61 -3.69 18.05 22.22
C ASP A 61 -2.82 18.74 21.15
N ASN A 62 -2.50 18.04 20.06
CA ASN A 62 -1.74 18.61 18.95
C ASN A 62 -2.54 19.72 18.24
N ILE A 63 -3.81 19.47 17.96
CA ILE A 63 -4.72 20.45 17.33
C ILE A 63 -4.83 21.71 18.19
N GLU A 64 -5.07 21.57 19.48
CA GLU A 64 -5.23 22.69 20.41
C GLU A 64 -3.99 23.58 20.48
N LYS A 65 -2.79 22.97 20.47
CA LYS A 65 -1.53 23.71 20.45
C LYS A 65 -1.33 24.54 19.17
N VAL A 66 -1.80 24.04 18.02
CA VAL A 66 -1.73 24.77 16.76
C VAL A 66 -2.80 25.85 16.70
N LEU A 67 -4.03 25.55 17.10
CA LEU A 67 -5.15 26.50 17.04
C LEU A 67 -5.07 27.60 18.12
N GLN A 68 -4.45 27.33 19.29
CA GLN A 68 -4.26 28.30 20.37
C GLN A 68 -5.58 29.01 20.78
N GLY A 69 -6.65 28.22 20.91
CA GLY A 69 -7.98 28.72 21.30
C GLY A 69 -8.82 29.28 20.14
N LYS A 70 -8.33 29.28 18.92
CA LYS A 70 -9.14 29.58 17.73
C LYS A 70 -10.09 28.43 17.40
N ASN A 71 -11.16 28.76 16.69
CA ASN A 71 -12.12 27.75 16.23
C ASN A 71 -11.53 26.84 15.17
N LEU A 72 -12.05 25.62 15.09
CA LEU A 72 -11.95 24.76 13.93
C LEU A 72 -13.25 24.89 13.13
N ASP A 73 -13.17 25.41 11.91
CA ASP A 73 -14.34 25.70 11.10
C ASP A 73 -14.73 24.51 10.20
N TYR A 74 -13.73 23.80 9.68
CA TYR A 74 -13.92 22.68 8.78
C TYR A 74 -13.10 21.45 9.20
N LEU A 75 -13.70 20.27 9.03
CA LEU A 75 -13.06 18.97 9.05
C LEU A 75 -13.25 18.33 7.66
N VAL A 76 -12.21 18.25 6.89
CA VAL A 76 -12.22 17.59 5.57
C VAL A 76 -11.87 16.12 5.74
N ILE A 77 -12.69 15.22 5.22
CA ILE A 77 -12.43 13.77 5.22
C ILE A 77 -12.17 13.31 3.79
N ASN A 78 -10.91 13.03 3.50
CA ASN A 78 -10.49 12.45 2.22
C ASN A 78 -10.78 10.95 2.16
N HIS A 79 -10.67 10.25 3.30
CA HIS A 79 -10.82 8.80 3.39
C HIS A 79 -11.52 8.38 4.69
N MET A 80 -12.37 7.34 4.60
CA MET A 80 -13.26 6.91 5.69
C MET A 80 -12.79 5.65 6.43
N GLU A 81 -11.65 5.09 6.07
CA GLU A 81 -11.09 4.01 6.86
C GLU A 81 -10.89 4.44 8.32
N PRO A 82 -11.22 3.60 9.33
CA PRO A 82 -11.24 4.02 10.73
C PRO A 82 -9.94 4.61 11.28
N ASP A 83 -8.81 4.26 10.71
CA ASP A 83 -7.51 4.82 11.10
C ASP A 83 -7.29 6.28 10.65
N HIS A 84 -8.17 6.81 9.77
CA HIS A 84 -8.23 8.22 9.35
C HIS A 84 -9.53 8.90 9.72
N SER A 85 -10.53 8.15 10.15
CA SER A 85 -11.85 8.67 10.50
C SER A 85 -12.25 8.39 11.97
N GLY A 86 -11.48 7.58 12.68
CA GLY A 86 -11.82 7.10 14.02
C GLY A 86 -12.04 8.19 15.05
N SER A 87 -11.36 9.32 14.92
CA SER A 87 -11.47 10.44 15.85
C SER A 87 -12.50 11.50 15.45
N ILE A 88 -13.34 11.27 14.42
CA ILE A 88 -14.36 12.24 13.96
C ILE A 88 -15.30 12.66 15.09
N VAL A 89 -15.78 11.70 15.90
CA VAL A 89 -16.71 11.97 17.01
C VAL A 89 -16.04 12.85 18.06
N ASP A 90 -14.78 12.61 18.37
CA ASP A 90 -14.01 13.40 19.35
C ASP A 90 -13.84 14.85 18.86
N ILE A 91 -13.54 15.03 17.55
CA ILE A 91 -13.44 16.36 16.95
C ILE A 91 -14.78 17.11 16.99
N VAL A 92 -15.88 16.45 16.61
CA VAL A 92 -17.22 17.06 16.63
C VAL A 92 -17.62 17.46 18.06
N ASN A 93 -17.34 16.61 19.05
CA ASN A 93 -17.61 16.92 20.45
C ASN A 93 -16.76 18.09 20.97
N ARG A 94 -15.50 18.18 20.54
CA ARG A 94 -14.58 19.25 20.95
C ARG A 94 -14.84 20.57 20.25
N TYR A 95 -15.29 20.52 18.97
CA TYR A 95 -15.60 21.67 18.12
C TYR A 95 -17.04 21.58 17.58
N PRO A 96 -18.08 21.87 18.40
CA PRO A 96 -19.46 21.60 18.01
C PRO A 96 -19.97 22.37 16.78
N ASN A 97 -19.27 23.44 16.39
CA ASN A 97 -19.63 24.25 15.22
C ASN A 97 -18.87 23.84 13.96
N VAL A 98 -18.01 22.82 14.03
CA VAL A 98 -17.24 22.34 12.87
C VAL A 98 -18.18 21.81 11.79
N LYS A 99 -17.88 22.12 10.52
CA LYS A 99 -18.56 21.51 9.35
C LYS A 99 -17.69 20.41 8.79
N ILE A 100 -18.25 19.20 8.66
CA ILE A 100 -17.56 18.10 8.02
C ILE A 100 -17.73 18.21 6.50
N ILE A 101 -16.62 18.25 5.78
CA ILE A 101 -16.55 18.30 4.33
C ILE A 101 -16.19 16.93 3.79
N GLY A 102 -16.99 16.42 2.88
CA GLY A 102 -16.77 15.15 2.17
C GLY A 102 -17.77 14.99 1.04
N ASN A 103 -17.65 13.94 0.27
CA ASN A 103 -18.66 13.63 -0.74
C ASN A 103 -19.87 12.88 -0.13
N THR A 104 -20.88 12.59 -0.95
CA THR A 104 -22.11 11.91 -0.48
C THR A 104 -21.82 10.53 0.12
N ALA A 105 -20.85 9.78 -0.43
CA ALA A 105 -20.50 8.47 0.09
C ALA A 105 -19.80 8.59 1.46
N THR A 106 -18.89 9.56 1.62
CA THR A 106 -18.26 9.91 2.90
C THR A 106 -19.32 10.19 3.98
N VAL A 107 -20.30 11.05 3.70
CA VAL A 107 -21.38 11.38 4.64
C VAL A 107 -22.19 10.14 5.05
N ASN A 108 -22.53 9.29 4.09
CA ASN A 108 -23.25 8.05 4.37
C ASN A 108 -22.43 7.08 5.24
N MET A 109 -21.12 7.00 5.03
CA MET A 109 -20.23 6.17 5.85
C MET A 109 -20.08 6.76 7.27
N ILE A 110 -19.96 8.08 7.44
CA ILE A 110 -19.91 8.71 8.76
C ILE A 110 -21.17 8.39 9.56
N LYS A 111 -22.35 8.46 8.94
CA LYS A 111 -23.60 8.06 9.59
C LYS A 111 -23.62 6.59 9.97
N GLY A 112 -23.17 5.73 9.05
CA GLY A 112 -23.12 4.28 9.28
C GLY A 112 -22.14 3.87 10.38
N PHE A 113 -20.94 4.44 10.41
CA PHE A 113 -19.91 4.11 11.39
C PHE A 113 -20.14 4.80 12.75
N TYR A 114 -20.55 6.06 12.75
CA TYR A 114 -20.51 6.91 13.94
C TYR A 114 -21.88 7.44 14.41
N GLY A 115 -22.96 7.17 13.67
CA GLY A 115 -24.31 7.58 14.05
C GLY A 115 -24.56 9.10 14.07
N LEU A 116 -23.73 9.88 13.37
CA LEU A 116 -23.88 11.33 13.30
C LEU A 116 -24.93 11.72 12.25
N GLU A 117 -26.21 11.75 12.67
CA GLU A 117 -27.36 11.94 11.75
C GLU A 117 -27.68 13.40 11.41
N ASN A 118 -27.18 14.38 12.19
CA ASN A 118 -27.50 15.80 11.99
C ASN A 118 -26.97 16.29 10.63
N GLN A 119 -27.90 16.64 9.72
CA GLN A 119 -27.57 17.11 8.36
C GLN A 119 -26.81 18.45 8.35
N GLU A 120 -27.04 19.30 9.32
CA GLU A 120 -26.37 20.61 9.43
C GLU A 120 -24.87 20.49 9.71
N LEU A 121 -24.42 19.31 10.16
CA LEU A 121 -23.01 19.01 10.37
C LEU A 121 -22.20 18.95 9.07
N TYR A 122 -22.86 18.68 7.93
CA TYR A 122 -22.21 18.33 6.69
C TYR A 122 -22.23 19.44 5.65
N GLN A 123 -21.15 19.55 4.89
CA GLN A 123 -21.08 20.27 3.63
C GLN A 123 -20.57 19.29 2.56
N VAL A 124 -21.49 18.83 1.68
CA VAL A 124 -21.18 17.90 0.61
C VAL A 124 -20.51 18.62 -0.55
N VAL A 125 -19.40 18.08 -1.02
CA VAL A 125 -18.62 18.62 -2.15
C VAL A 125 -18.58 17.65 -3.33
N LYS A 126 -18.32 18.20 -4.52
CA LYS A 126 -18.23 17.49 -5.80
C LYS A 126 -16.83 17.61 -6.39
N ASP A 127 -16.57 16.78 -7.40
CA ASP A 127 -15.31 16.80 -8.16
C ASP A 127 -15.04 18.19 -8.77
N GLY A 128 -13.86 18.76 -8.49
CA GLY A 128 -13.43 20.07 -8.94
C GLY A 128 -14.00 21.26 -8.15
N GLU A 129 -14.91 21.05 -7.20
CA GLU A 129 -15.45 22.11 -6.35
C GLU A 129 -14.37 22.72 -5.45
N CYS A 130 -14.51 24.01 -5.15
CA CYS A 130 -13.58 24.74 -4.29
C CYS A 130 -14.31 25.36 -3.10
N ILE A 131 -13.62 25.42 -1.95
CA ILE A 131 -14.05 26.16 -0.74
C ILE A 131 -12.98 27.19 -0.40
N ASP A 132 -13.40 28.44 -0.24
CA ASP A 132 -12.55 29.56 0.21
C ASP A 132 -12.48 29.58 1.75
N LEU A 133 -11.24 29.58 2.27
CA LEU A 133 -10.94 29.72 3.71
C LEU A 133 -10.63 31.18 4.09
N GLY A 134 -10.71 32.15 3.15
CA GLY A 134 -10.36 33.55 3.38
C GLY A 134 -8.85 33.80 3.29
N GLY A 135 -8.19 33.33 2.24
CA GLY A 135 -6.74 33.47 2.00
C GLY A 135 -6.09 32.22 1.46
N LYS A 136 -6.75 31.08 1.60
CA LYS A 136 -6.38 29.79 0.98
C LYS A 136 -7.66 29.13 0.46
N SER A 137 -7.54 28.41 -0.66
CA SER A 137 -8.67 27.71 -1.31
C SER A 137 -8.41 26.21 -1.36
N LEU A 138 -9.40 25.43 -0.96
CA LEU A 138 -9.38 23.96 -1.03
C LEU A 138 -10.13 23.49 -2.28
N LYS A 139 -9.44 22.84 -3.21
CA LYS A 139 -10.04 22.18 -4.37
C LYS A 139 -10.11 20.69 -4.14
N PHE A 140 -11.29 20.09 -4.37
CA PHE A 140 -11.53 18.67 -4.16
C PHE A 140 -11.43 17.89 -5.47
N VAL A 141 -10.69 16.77 -5.45
CA VAL A 141 -10.51 15.87 -6.60
C VAL A 141 -11.00 14.49 -6.18
N MET A 142 -12.10 14.02 -6.77
CA MET A 142 -12.65 12.69 -6.46
C MET A 142 -11.78 11.60 -7.09
N THR A 143 -11.29 10.68 -6.26
CA THR A 143 -10.41 9.57 -6.64
C THR A 143 -10.98 8.23 -6.17
N PRO A 144 -12.21 7.88 -6.57
CA PRO A 144 -12.90 6.69 -6.07
C PRO A 144 -12.08 5.43 -6.32
N MET A 145 -12.12 4.51 -5.35
CA MET A 145 -11.36 3.26 -5.35
C MET A 145 -9.84 3.40 -5.24
N VAL A 146 -9.37 4.51 -4.65
CA VAL A 146 -7.96 4.66 -4.26
C VAL A 146 -7.86 4.85 -2.73
N HIS A 147 -8.16 3.81 -1.84
CA HIS A 147 -8.56 2.45 -2.30
C HIS A 147 -10.03 2.12 -1.98
N TRP A 148 -10.81 3.01 -1.37
CA TRP A 148 -12.25 2.88 -1.10
C TRP A 148 -13.09 3.76 -2.03
N PRO A 149 -14.43 3.51 -2.15
CA PRO A 149 -15.27 4.17 -3.15
C PRO A 149 -15.49 5.67 -2.91
N GLU A 150 -15.36 6.15 -1.68
CA GLU A 150 -15.58 7.54 -1.29
C GLU A 150 -14.32 8.40 -1.39
N THR A 151 -13.15 7.82 -1.63
CA THR A 151 -11.88 8.55 -1.54
C THR A 151 -11.85 9.79 -2.43
N MET A 152 -11.27 10.85 -1.89
CA MET A 152 -10.96 12.09 -2.60
C MET A 152 -9.60 12.62 -2.16
N MET A 153 -9.07 13.58 -2.89
CA MET A 153 -7.88 14.35 -2.55
C MET A 153 -8.25 15.81 -2.39
N THR A 154 -7.53 16.52 -1.53
CA THR A 154 -7.71 17.96 -1.28
C THR A 154 -6.47 18.71 -1.71
N TYR A 155 -6.60 19.67 -2.61
CA TYR A 155 -5.51 20.51 -3.11
C TYR A 155 -5.63 21.94 -2.60
N VAL A 156 -4.58 22.46 -1.97
CA VAL A 156 -4.47 23.86 -1.57
C VAL A 156 -3.88 24.64 -2.72
N CYS A 157 -4.69 25.51 -3.33
CA CYS A 157 -4.36 26.15 -4.60
C CYS A 157 -3.18 27.11 -4.49
N GLU A 158 -3.10 27.88 -3.42
CA GLU A 158 -2.09 28.93 -3.21
C GLU A 158 -0.72 28.35 -2.87
N ASP A 159 -0.68 27.22 -2.16
CA ASP A 159 0.54 26.56 -1.68
C ASP A 159 0.99 25.41 -2.58
N ASN A 160 0.18 24.99 -3.55
CA ASN A 160 0.47 23.86 -4.43
C ASN A 160 0.67 22.53 -3.68
N ILE A 161 -0.10 22.31 -2.61
CA ILE A 161 -0.01 21.12 -1.74
C ILE A 161 -1.20 20.21 -1.99
N LEU A 162 -0.93 18.91 -2.16
CA LEU A 162 -1.95 17.88 -2.34
C LEU A 162 -2.00 16.95 -1.12
N PHE A 163 -3.14 16.90 -0.45
CA PHE A 163 -3.48 15.90 0.58
C PHE A 163 -4.18 14.73 -0.09
N THR A 164 -3.59 13.55 0.00
CA THR A 164 -3.89 12.44 -0.93
C THR A 164 -4.65 11.27 -0.30
N GLY A 165 -5.00 11.37 1.00
CA GLY A 165 -5.40 10.16 1.71
C GLY A 165 -4.29 9.12 1.64
N ASP A 166 -4.63 7.88 1.43
CA ASP A 166 -3.71 6.75 1.40
C ASP A 166 -2.81 6.67 0.16
N ALA A 167 -3.18 7.37 -0.90
CA ALA A 167 -2.32 7.41 -2.07
C ALA A 167 -0.94 8.01 -1.71
N PHE A 168 0.13 7.38 -2.19
CA PHE A 168 1.53 7.71 -1.87
C PHE A 168 1.95 7.45 -0.41
N GLY A 169 1.09 6.77 0.37
CA GLY A 169 1.39 6.38 1.74
C GLY A 169 2.40 5.26 1.87
N THR A 170 2.95 5.10 3.07
CA THR A 170 3.89 4.03 3.44
C THR A 170 3.59 3.52 4.83
N PHE A 171 3.86 2.25 5.11
CA PHE A 171 4.02 1.85 6.51
C PHE A 171 5.25 2.53 7.14
N GLY A 172 5.36 2.44 8.45
CA GLY A 172 6.44 3.03 9.23
C GLY A 172 6.06 4.34 9.93
N ALA A 173 6.27 4.38 11.23
CA ALA A 173 6.15 5.60 12.02
C ALA A 173 7.30 6.57 11.68
N LEU A 174 7.01 7.86 11.75
CA LEU A 174 8.01 8.90 11.45
C LEU A 174 9.10 8.96 12.54
N ASN A 175 10.36 9.00 12.12
CA ASN A 175 11.52 8.96 13.00
C ASN A 175 12.05 10.37 13.35
N GLY A 176 11.18 11.20 13.96
CA GLY A 176 11.53 12.52 14.47
C GLY A 176 11.32 13.67 13.49
N ALA A 177 11.42 13.42 12.18
CA ALA A 177 11.09 14.38 11.13
C ALA A 177 9.77 14.03 10.46
N VAL A 178 9.18 14.98 9.73
CA VAL A 178 7.91 14.83 9.02
C VAL A 178 8.12 14.90 7.50
N VAL A 179 8.99 15.79 7.04
CA VAL A 179 9.23 16.03 5.62
C VAL A 179 10.46 15.25 5.16
N ASP A 180 10.42 14.70 3.96
CA ASP A 180 11.40 13.79 3.39
C ASP A 180 12.84 14.31 3.37
N TYR A 181 13.05 15.60 3.17
CA TYR A 181 14.39 16.20 3.18
C TYR A 181 15.04 16.31 4.59
N GLU A 182 14.29 16.03 5.64
CA GLU A 182 14.79 16.06 7.03
C GLU A 182 15.13 14.64 7.53
N MET A 183 14.96 13.59 6.72
CA MET A 183 15.11 12.20 7.15
C MET A 183 15.77 11.30 6.09
N ASN A 184 16.23 10.13 6.52
CA ASN A 184 16.59 9.05 5.61
C ASN A 184 15.32 8.30 5.14
N THR A 185 15.02 8.41 3.87
CA THR A 185 13.79 7.87 3.27
C THR A 185 13.87 6.41 2.83
N ASN A 186 15.04 5.75 2.92
CA ASN A 186 15.23 4.40 2.38
C ASN A 186 14.24 3.38 2.93
N ILE A 187 13.94 3.43 4.24
CA ILE A 187 12.97 2.53 4.87
C ILE A 187 11.57 2.79 4.33
N TYR A 188 11.20 4.04 4.13
CA TYR A 188 9.86 4.41 3.66
C TYR A 188 9.64 4.00 2.19
N PHE A 189 10.66 4.02 1.34
CA PHE A 189 10.56 3.46 -0.01
C PHE A 189 10.36 1.94 0.01
N HIS A 190 11.04 1.21 0.90
CA HIS A 190 10.79 -0.21 1.10
C HIS A 190 9.36 -0.46 1.58
N GLU A 191 8.93 0.28 2.59
CA GLU A 191 7.58 0.19 3.15
C GLU A 191 6.51 0.67 2.16
N MET A 192 6.82 1.54 1.19
CA MET A 192 5.89 1.94 0.12
C MET A 192 5.57 0.78 -0.82
N TYR A 193 6.57 -0.04 -1.22
CA TYR A 193 6.29 -1.27 -1.97
C TYR A 193 5.36 -2.19 -1.17
N ARG A 194 5.61 -2.33 0.13
CA ARG A 194 4.82 -3.18 1.01
C ARG A 194 3.41 -2.62 1.23
N TYR A 195 3.28 -1.33 1.46
CA TYR A 195 2.00 -0.64 1.58
C TYR A 195 1.20 -0.77 0.28
N TYR A 196 1.79 -0.38 -0.86
CA TYR A 196 1.13 -0.43 -2.15
C TYR A 196 0.61 -1.83 -2.49
N SER A 197 1.45 -2.86 -2.39
CA SER A 197 1.09 -4.23 -2.77
C SER A 197 -0.03 -4.84 -1.90
N ASN A 198 -0.11 -4.43 -0.64
CA ASN A 198 -1.07 -5.00 0.31
C ASN A 198 -2.39 -4.21 0.38
N ILE A 199 -2.35 -2.88 0.23
CA ILE A 199 -3.49 -1.98 0.40
C ILE A 199 -4.06 -1.54 -0.96
N VAL A 200 -3.21 -1.06 -1.88
CA VAL A 200 -3.62 -0.39 -3.11
C VAL A 200 -3.54 -1.31 -4.35
N GLY A 201 -2.74 -2.37 -4.31
CA GLY A 201 -2.30 -3.14 -5.47
C GLY A 201 -3.38 -3.67 -6.41
N LYS A 202 -4.58 -3.97 -5.90
CA LYS A 202 -5.74 -4.35 -6.73
C LYS A 202 -6.26 -3.20 -7.62
N TYR A 203 -6.04 -1.97 -7.21
CA TYR A 203 -6.72 -0.80 -7.76
C TYR A 203 -5.86 0.00 -8.75
N GLY A 204 -4.86 -0.60 -9.39
CA GLY A 204 -3.93 0.08 -10.30
C GLY A 204 -4.61 0.94 -11.38
N VAL A 205 -5.70 0.46 -11.99
CA VAL A 205 -6.49 1.22 -12.98
C VAL A 205 -7.08 2.51 -12.38
N HIS A 206 -7.54 2.44 -11.13
CA HIS A 206 -8.10 3.61 -10.42
C HIS A 206 -6.99 4.59 -10.03
N VAL A 207 -5.81 4.09 -9.61
CA VAL A 207 -4.62 4.92 -9.37
C VAL A 207 -4.22 5.67 -10.63
N GLN A 208 -4.17 5.01 -11.81
CA GLN A 208 -3.86 5.68 -13.09
C GLN A 208 -4.87 6.79 -13.42
N ARG A 209 -6.16 6.58 -13.16
CA ARG A 209 -7.19 7.62 -13.33
C ARG A 209 -6.98 8.79 -12.36
N ALA A 210 -6.62 8.51 -11.11
CA ALA A 210 -6.32 9.53 -10.11
C ALA A 210 -5.10 10.36 -10.52
N LEU A 211 -4.00 9.72 -10.94
CA LEU A 211 -2.80 10.39 -11.46
C LEU A 211 -3.13 11.30 -12.65
N THR A 212 -3.95 10.81 -13.58
CA THR A 212 -4.41 11.62 -14.73
C THR A 212 -5.20 12.85 -14.29
N LYS A 213 -6.08 12.74 -13.29
CA LYS A 213 -6.88 13.87 -12.79
C LYS A 213 -6.04 14.96 -12.13
N VAL A 214 -4.95 14.59 -11.48
CA VAL A 214 -4.09 15.55 -10.79
C VAL A 214 -2.91 16.03 -11.64
N SER A 215 -2.73 15.52 -12.86
CA SER A 215 -1.58 15.83 -13.73
C SER A 215 -1.49 17.31 -14.13
N ASP A 216 -2.64 18.00 -14.22
CA ASP A 216 -2.70 19.43 -14.57
C ASP A 216 -2.49 20.36 -13.36
N LEU A 217 -2.38 19.80 -12.15
CA LEU A 217 -2.11 20.57 -10.93
C LEU A 217 -0.61 20.80 -10.79
N ASN A 218 -0.22 22.01 -10.40
CA ASN A 218 1.18 22.32 -10.05
C ASN A 218 1.47 21.82 -8.63
N ILE A 219 1.74 20.50 -8.46
CA ILE A 219 1.97 19.91 -7.15
C ILE A 219 3.43 20.07 -6.77
N GLN A 220 3.70 20.72 -5.64
CA GLN A 220 5.05 20.90 -5.07
C GLN A 220 5.26 20.09 -3.79
N MET A 221 4.18 19.55 -3.19
CA MET A 221 4.23 18.73 -1.99
C MET A 221 3.05 17.77 -1.98
N ILE A 222 3.29 16.53 -1.61
CA ILE A 222 2.28 15.51 -1.35
C ILE A 222 2.27 15.20 0.14
N CYS A 223 1.08 15.23 0.73
CA CYS A 223 0.80 15.00 2.15
C CYS A 223 -0.12 13.77 2.29
N PRO A 224 0.43 12.54 2.39
CA PRO A 224 -0.37 11.33 2.57
C PRO A 224 -0.81 11.17 4.02
N THR A 225 -1.75 10.25 4.26
CA THR A 225 -2.22 9.87 5.59
C THR A 225 -1.26 8.96 6.35
N HIS A 226 -0.27 8.38 5.67
CA HIS A 226 0.80 7.56 6.25
C HIS A 226 2.17 7.89 5.69
N GLY A 227 3.21 7.80 6.53
CA GLY A 227 4.59 8.00 6.12
C GLY A 227 4.98 9.46 5.95
N PRO A 228 6.09 9.75 5.27
CA PRO A 228 6.63 11.10 5.11
C PRO A 228 5.74 12.02 4.26
N VAL A 229 5.80 13.31 4.54
CA VAL A 229 5.41 14.34 3.58
C VAL A 229 6.49 14.42 2.49
N TRP A 230 6.08 14.27 1.24
CA TRP A 230 6.96 14.20 0.07
C TRP A 230 7.12 15.57 -0.59
N LYS A 231 8.34 16.07 -0.64
CA LYS A 231 8.72 17.34 -1.26
C LYS A 231 9.94 17.19 -2.16
N ASN A 232 11.08 16.75 -1.61
CA ASN A 232 12.32 16.56 -2.38
C ASN A 232 12.27 15.29 -3.24
N GLU A 233 11.70 14.21 -2.71
CA GLU A 233 11.57 12.92 -3.39
C GLU A 233 10.27 12.79 -4.19
N LEU A 234 9.54 13.90 -4.39
CA LEU A 234 8.21 13.95 -5.02
C LEU A 234 8.19 13.21 -6.37
N ALA A 235 9.12 13.53 -7.26
CA ALA A 235 9.18 12.92 -8.59
C ALA A 235 9.39 11.40 -8.52
N LYS A 236 10.26 10.94 -7.62
CA LYS A 236 10.56 9.52 -7.43
C LYS A 236 9.36 8.76 -6.85
N VAL A 237 8.63 9.37 -5.93
CA VAL A 237 7.41 8.78 -5.33
C VAL A 237 6.30 8.66 -6.38
N VAL A 238 6.08 9.70 -7.17
CA VAL A 238 5.08 9.70 -8.26
C VAL A 238 5.46 8.65 -9.31
N GLU A 239 6.73 8.60 -9.74
CA GLU A 239 7.22 7.60 -10.69
C GLU A 239 7.03 6.16 -10.18
N LEU A 240 7.31 5.92 -8.88
CA LEU A 240 7.15 4.60 -8.28
C LEU A 240 5.69 4.16 -8.28
N VAL A 241 4.77 5.01 -7.83
CA VAL A 241 3.32 4.70 -7.80
C VAL A 241 2.77 4.54 -9.22
N ASP A 242 3.23 5.35 -10.18
CA ASP A 242 2.85 5.23 -11.59
C ASP A 242 3.28 3.87 -12.17
N LYS A 243 4.53 3.45 -11.97
CA LYS A 243 5.04 2.14 -12.40
C LYS A 243 4.28 0.99 -11.77
N LEU A 244 4.11 1.01 -10.45
CA LEU A 244 3.40 -0.06 -9.72
C LEU A 244 1.95 -0.19 -10.20
N SER A 245 1.27 0.91 -10.45
CA SER A 245 -0.12 0.90 -10.90
C SER A 245 -0.30 0.45 -12.37
N LYS A 246 0.72 0.59 -13.19
CA LYS A 246 0.80 0.00 -14.55
C LYS A 246 1.16 -1.47 -14.52
N GLY A 247 1.67 -1.99 -13.40
CA GLY A 247 2.25 -3.33 -13.29
C GLY A 247 3.65 -3.41 -13.89
N GLU A 248 4.35 -2.28 -14.03
CA GLU A 248 5.75 -2.24 -14.40
C GLU A 248 6.62 -2.73 -13.22
N ALA A 249 7.65 -3.50 -13.53
CA ALA A 249 8.49 -4.14 -12.52
C ALA A 249 9.97 -4.09 -12.90
N GLU A 250 10.83 -4.23 -11.89
CA GLU A 250 12.28 -4.28 -12.04
C GLU A 250 12.76 -5.67 -12.49
N ASP A 251 13.91 -5.74 -13.12
CA ASP A 251 14.57 -7.01 -13.40
C ASP A 251 15.02 -7.67 -12.10
N GLY A 252 14.46 -8.83 -11.84
CA GLY A 252 14.71 -9.62 -10.64
C GLY A 252 13.77 -10.81 -10.56
N VAL A 253 13.99 -11.67 -9.58
CA VAL A 253 13.20 -12.89 -9.35
C VAL A 253 12.89 -13.07 -7.88
N VAL A 254 11.65 -13.40 -7.60
CA VAL A 254 11.20 -13.86 -6.29
C VAL A 254 10.96 -15.36 -6.35
N ILE A 255 11.60 -16.09 -5.47
CA ILE A 255 11.43 -17.53 -5.30
C ILE A 255 10.73 -17.75 -3.98
N VAL A 256 9.52 -18.31 -4.01
CA VAL A 256 8.75 -18.62 -2.79
C VAL A 256 8.53 -20.12 -2.73
N TYR A 257 8.93 -20.75 -1.64
CA TYR A 257 8.76 -22.18 -1.49
C TYR A 257 8.16 -22.55 -0.14
N GLY A 258 7.41 -23.67 -0.14
CA GLY A 258 7.05 -24.41 1.05
C GLY A 258 7.78 -25.72 1.10
N SER A 259 8.30 -26.14 2.24
CA SER A 259 9.03 -27.40 2.36
C SER A 259 8.84 -28.00 3.75
N MET A 260 8.49 -29.29 3.81
CA MET A 260 8.34 -30.01 5.10
C MET A 260 9.67 -30.61 5.58
N TYR A 261 10.42 -31.24 4.70
CA TYR A 261 11.61 -32.04 5.05
C TYR A 261 12.86 -31.65 4.20
N GLY A 262 12.85 -30.47 3.57
CA GLY A 262 14.01 -29.92 2.86
C GLY A 262 14.10 -30.25 1.37
N ASN A 263 13.36 -31.23 0.83
CA ASN A 263 13.48 -31.58 -0.59
C ASN A 263 13.07 -30.44 -1.53
N THR A 264 11.90 -29.82 -1.28
CA THR A 264 11.44 -28.68 -2.08
C THR A 264 12.38 -27.46 -1.93
N ALA A 265 12.90 -27.23 -0.69
CA ALA A 265 13.88 -26.18 -0.43
C ALA A 265 15.14 -26.33 -1.28
N ARG A 266 15.66 -27.55 -1.43
CA ARG A 266 16.84 -27.82 -2.27
C ARG A 266 16.64 -27.37 -3.72
N PHE A 267 15.47 -27.59 -4.31
CA PHE A 267 15.17 -27.16 -5.67
C PHE A 267 15.02 -25.65 -5.80
N ALA A 268 14.53 -24.98 -4.75
CA ALA A 268 14.52 -23.50 -4.69
C ALA A 268 15.95 -22.94 -4.71
N GLU A 269 16.89 -23.54 -3.99
CA GLU A 269 18.31 -23.14 -4.01
C GLU A 269 18.96 -23.38 -5.39
N ILE A 270 18.66 -24.51 -6.06
CA ILE A 270 19.14 -24.77 -7.43
C ILE A 270 18.63 -23.70 -8.39
N ALA A 271 17.35 -23.33 -8.29
CA ALA A 271 16.80 -22.26 -9.10
C ALA A 271 17.51 -20.91 -8.82
N ALA A 272 17.70 -20.56 -7.55
CA ALA A 272 18.37 -19.31 -7.14
C ALA A 272 19.80 -19.25 -7.69
N GLN A 273 20.55 -20.34 -7.54
CA GLN A 273 21.90 -20.43 -8.12
C GLN A 273 21.87 -20.22 -9.64
N ARG A 274 20.94 -20.86 -10.36
CA ARG A 274 20.86 -20.74 -11.81
C ARG A 274 20.49 -19.33 -12.26
N PHE A 275 19.61 -18.63 -11.55
CA PHE A 275 19.34 -17.20 -11.82
C PHE A 275 20.60 -16.34 -11.65
N ALA A 276 21.38 -16.58 -10.60
CA ALA A 276 22.64 -15.87 -10.38
C ALA A 276 23.66 -16.13 -11.50
N GLU A 277 23.81 -17.40 -11.95
CA GLU A 277 24.64 -17.79 -13.08
C GLU A 277 24.22 -17.08 -14.38
N ASN A 278 22.91 -16.83 -14.56
CA ASN A 278 22.36 -16.07 -15.68
C ASN A 278 22.46 -14.54 -15.51
N GLY A 279 23.13 -14.05 -14.47
CA GLY A 279 23.39 -12.62 -14.23
C GLY A 279 22.26 -11.84 -13.57
N ILE A 280 21.20 -12.50 -13.08
CA ILE A 280 20.16 -11.84 -12.28
C ILE A 280 20.77 -11.46 -10.92
N LYS A 281 20.74 -10.18 -10.59
CA LYS A 281 21.31 -9.65 -9.33
C LYS A 281 20.28 -9.55 -8.19
N ASN A 282 19.04 -9.27 -8.54
CA ASN A 282 17.95 -9.14 -7.59
C ASN A 282 17.24 -10.48 -7.45
N ILE A 283 17.68 -11.30 -6.52
CA ILE A 283 17.08 -12.62 -6.23
C ILE A 283 16.62 -12.59 -4.78
N LYS A 284 15.33 -12.86 -4.56
CA LYS A 284 14.72 -13.00 -3.25
C LYS A 284 14.25 -14.44 -3.06
N VAL A 285 14.62 -15.06 -1.96
CA VAL A 285 14.24 -16.45 -1.65
C VAL A 285 13.49 -16.47 -0.32
N TYR A 286 12.24 -16.93 -0.37
CA TYR A 286 11.36 -16.97 0.79
C TYR A 286 10.89 -18.40 1.11
N ASN A 287 11.07 -18.82 2.36
CA ASN A 287 10.34 -19.95 2.90
C ASN A 287 8.98 -19.44 3.39
N ALA A 288 7.90 -19.79 2.69
CA ALA A 288 6.54 -19.33 3.00
C ALA A 288 6.02 -19.77 4.39
N THR A 289 6.69 -20.71 5.05
CA THR A 289 6.34 -21.12 6.43
C THR A 289 6.72 -20.06 7.46
N TYR A 290 7.77 -19.28 7.19
CA TYR A 290 8.36 -18.35 8.16
C TYR A 290 8.33 -16.90 7.72
N ALA A 291 8.25 -16.65 6.42
CA ALA A 291 8.23 -15.28 5.88
C ALA A 291 6.83 -14.69 5.98
N GLU A 292 6.76 -13.40 6.27
CA GLU A 292 5.50 -12.67 6.26
C GLU A 292 5.02 -12.46 4.82
N ILE A 293 3.75 -12.77 4.59
CA ILE A 293 3.15 -12.71 3.25
C ILE A 293 3.19 -11.29 2.67
N SER A 294 3.14 -10.25 3.53
CA SER A 294 3.22 -8.85 3.11
C SER A 294 4.53 -8.49 2.44
N ASP A 295 5.65 -9.06 2.92
CA ASP A 295 6.97 -8.83 2.34
C ASP A 295 7.13 -9.59 1.03
N ILE A 296 6.62 -10.83 0.98
CA ILE A 296 6.59 -11.64 -0.25
C ILE A 296 5.83 -10.88 -1.36
N LEU A 297 4.65 -10.34 -1.04
CA LEU A 297 3.82 -9.60 -1.98
C LEU A 297 4.52 -8.32 -2.46
N ALA A 298 5.21 -7.60 -1.58
CA ALA A 298 5.97 -6.41 -1.94
C ALA A 298 7.03 -6.72 -3.01
N ASP A 299 7.83 -7.75 -2.78
CA ASP A 299 8.86 -8.15 -3.75
C ASP A 299 8.26 -8.75 -5.04
N ILE A 300 7.11 -9.45 -4.97
CA ILE A 300 6.39 -9.92 -6.17
C ILE A 300 5.90 -8.74 -7.02
N PHE A 301 5.40 -7.67 -6.42
CA PHE A 301 5.03 -6.46 -7.16
C PHE A 301 6.26 -5.79 -7.77
N ARG A 302 7.37 -5.78 -7.06
CA ARG A 302 8.61 -5.12 -7.46
C ARG A 302 9.33 -5.81 -8.61
N TYR A 303 9.38 -7.15 -8.65
CA TYR A 303 10.22 -7.90 -9.59
C TYR A 303 9.40 -8.64 -10.64
N LYS A 304 9.97 -8.77 -11.88
CA LYS A 304 9.32 -9.41 -13.04
C LYS A 304 9.19 -10.91 -12.91
N GLY A 305 10.19 -11.60 -12.33
CA GLY A 305 10.23 -13.07 -12.23
C GLY A 305 9.59 -13.57 -10.94
N LEU A 306 8.83 -14.66 -11.04
CA LEU A 306 8.22 -15.33 -9.88
C LEU A 306 8.37 -16.85 -10.03
N VAL A 307 8.96 -17.49 -9.04
CA VAL A 307 9.02 -18.95 -8.92
C VAL A 307 8.28 -19.37 -7.67
N ILE A 308 7.35 -20.32 -7.78
CA ILE A 308 6.61 -20.84 -6.63
C ILE A 308 6.80 -22.35 -6.55
N GLY A 309 7.30 -22.82 -5.43
CA GLY A 309 7.52 -24.25 -5.15
C GLY A 309 6.76 -24.76 -3.95
N GLY A 310 6.16 -25.95 -4.04
CA GLY A 310 5.47 -26.54 -2.89
C GLY A 310 5.18 -28.01 -3.04
N PRO A 311 5.12 -28.74 -1.90
CA PRO A 311 4.71 -30.14 -1.93
C PRO A 311 3.19 -30.27 -2.06
N THR A 312 2.75 -31.39 -2.65
CA THR A 312 1.38 -31.86 -2.50
C THR A 312 1.12 -32.21 -1.03
N TYR A 313 0.14 -31.59 -0.43
CA TYR A 313 -0.26 -31.81 0.96
C TYR A 313 -1.78 -32.08 1.04
N SER A 314 -2.17 -33.25 1.54
CA SER A 314 -3.58 -33.67 1.63
C SER A 314 -4.35 -33.48 0.32
N ALA A 315 -3.74 -33.90 -0.81
CA ALA A 315 -4.27 -33.72 -2.16
C ALA A 315 -4.51 -32.23 -2.60
N SER A 316 -3.94 -31.27 -1.86
CA SER A 316 -3.97 -29.82 -2.16
C SER A 316 -2.56 -29.23 -2.18
N LEU A 317 -2.46 -27.92 -2.25
CA LEU A 317 -1.21 -27.18 -2.02
C LEU A 317 -0.83 -27.23 -0.52
N PHE A 318 0.44 -27.06 -0.25
CA PHE A 318 0.93 -26.81 1.10
C PHE A 318 0.33 -25.49 1.63
N PRO A 319 -0.29 -25.48 2.86
CA PRO A 319 -1.11 -24.37 3.32
C PRO A 319 -0.49 -22.96 3.19
N PRO A 320 0.79 -22.71 3.57
CA PRO A 320 1.38 -21.39 3.37
C PRO A 320 1.45 -20.96 1.89
N ILE A 321 1.67 -21.91 0.98
CA ILE A 321 1.69 -21.67 -0.46
C ILE A 321 0.26 -21.43 -0.97
N GLU A 322 -0.72 -22.16 -0.49
CA GLU A 322 -2.14 -21.93 -0.85
C GLU A 322 -2.59 -20.55 -0.42
N ALA A 323 -2.20 -20.07 0.76
CA ALA A 323 -2.50 -18.73 1.25
C ALA A 323 -1.89 -17.65 0.32
N LEU A 324 -0.63 -17.83 -0.12
CA LEU A 324 0.00 -16.95 -1.10
C LEU A 324 -0.77 -16.94 -2.42
N MET A 325 -1.11 -18.11 -2.97
CA MET A 325 -1.83 -18.20 -4.25
C MET A 325 -3.18 -17.48 -4.19
N LYS A 326 -3.92 -17.61 -3.10
CA LYS A 326 -5.18 -16.86 -2.87
C LYS A 326 -4.94 -15.35 -2.76
N ALA A 327 -3.86 -14.93 -2.10
CA ALA A 327 -3.51 -13.52 -2.01
C ALA A 327 -3.16 -12.92 -3.38
N LEU A 328 -2.50 -13.68 -4.25
CA LEU A 328 -2.19 -13.26 -5.62
C LEU A 328 -3.45 -13.17 -6.51
N GLU A 329 -4.40 -14.10 -6.33
CA GLU A 329 -5.64 -14.16 -7.12
C GLU A 329 -6.48 -12.89 -7.05
N VAL A 330 -6.44 -12.16 -5.93
CA VAL A 330 -7.25 -10.94 -5.73
C VAL A 330 -6.52 -9.64 -6.10
N ARG A 331 -5.27 -9.69 -6.57
CA ARG A 331 -4.40 -8.50 -6.75
C ARG A 331 -4.15 -8.06 -8.18
N GLU A 332 -4.75 -8.69 -9.18
CA GLU A 332 -4.65 -8.30 -10.60
C GLU A 332 -3.20 -8.06 -11.07
N LEU A 333 -2.28 -8.99 -10.71
CA LEU A 333 -0.88 -8.92 -11.14
C LEU A 333 -0.76 -8.85 -12.66
N LYS A 334 0.24 -8.11 -13.15
CA LYS A 334 0.55 -7.97 -14.58
C LYS A 334 2.05 -8.14 -14.83
N ASN A 335 2.40 -8.44 -16.07
CA ASN A 335 3.79 -8.43 -16.54
C ASN A 335 4.73 -9.26 -15.66
N LYS A 336 4.37 -10.54 -15.42
CA LYS A 336 5.16 -11.49 -14.63
C LYS A 336 5.52 -12.73 -15.44
N ALA A 337 6.78 -13.15 -15.37
CA ALA A 337 7.25 -14.45 -15.84
C ALA A 337 7.17 -15.45 -14.68
N ILE A 338 6.23 -16.42 -14.75
CA ILE A 338 5.96 -17.34 -13.64
C ILE A 338 6.40 -18.75 -13.97
N GLY A 339 7.22 -19.33 -13.12
CA GLY A 339 7.53 -20.75 -13.09
C GLY A 339 7.07 -21.40 -11.79
N VAL A 340 6.68 -22.66 -11.86
CA VAL A 340 6.26 -23.43 -10.67
C VAL A 340 6.93 -24.79 -10.62
N PHE A 341 7.11 -25.31 -9.40
CA PHE A 341 7.52 -26.69 -9.23
C PHE A 341 6.78 -27.33 -8.05
N GLY A 342 6.31 -28.56 -8.28
CA GLY A 342 5.53 -29.32 -7.31
C GLY A 342 6.21 -30.61 -6.92
N SER A 343 6.33 -30.89 -5.61
CA SER A 343 6.83 -32.19 -5.14
C SER A 343 5.71 -33.09 -4.59
N TYR A 344 5.90 -34.39 -4.69
CA TYR A 344 4.97 -35.39 -4.19
C TYR A 344 5.68 -36.70 -3.84
N THR A 345 4.99 -37.60 -3.12
CA THR A 345 5.50 -38.95 -2.79
C THR A 345 4.75 -40.04 -3.55
N TRP A 346 3.42 -40.11 -3.42
CA TRP A 346 2.59 -41.16 -4.04
C TRP A 346 1.52 -40.61 -5.00
N ALA A 347 1.04 -39.38 -4.80
CA ALA A 347 0.07 -38.74 -5.68
C ALA A 347 0.43 -37.27 -5.86
N SER A 348 0.44 -36.80 -7.09
CA SER A 348 0.71 -35.41 -7.44
C SER A 348 -0.58 -34.62 -7.61
N SER A 349 -0.65 -33.42 -6.99
CA SER A 349 -1.71 -32.46 -7.20
C SER A 349 -1.19 -31.02 -7.34
N ALA A 350 -0.02 -30.72 -6.75
CA ALA A 350 0.48 -29.36 -6.65
C ALA A 350 0.69 -28.69 -8.01
N THR A 351 1.32 -29.37 -8.97
CA THR A 351 1.59 -28.83 -10.32
C THR A 351 0.32 -28.49 -11.08
N LYS A 352 -0.72 -29.33 -11.00
CA LYS A 352 -2.02 -29.07 -11.58
C LYS A 352 -2.71 -27.86 -10.93
N LEU A 353 -2.70 -27.81 -9.60
CA LEU A 353 -3.30 -26.71 -8.86
C LEU A 353 -2.59 -25.38 -9.15
N PHE A 354 -1.26 -25.36 -9.27
CA PHE A 354 -0.53 -24.17 -9.69
C PHE A 354 -0.97 -23.71 -11.10
N ALA A 355 -1.12 -24.63 -12.04
CA ALA A 355 -1.60 -24.30 -13.37
C ALA A 355 -3.03 -23.73 -13.35
N ASP A 356 -3.93 -24.30 -12.57
CA ASP A 356 -5.29 -23.81 -12.40
C ASP A 356 -5.31 -22.39 -11.78
N TYR A 357 -4.48 -22.12 -10.77
CA TYR A 357 -4.32 -20.77 -10.19
C TYR A 357 -3.73 -19.78 -11.21
N SER A 358 -2.71 -20.17 -11.96
CA SER A 358 -2.09 -19.34 -12.99
C SER A 358 -3.11 -18.88 -14.05
N LEU A 359 -4.00 -19.78 -14.47
CA LEU A 359 -5.09 -19.44 -15.40
C LEU A 359 -6.07 -18.43 -14.77
N ARG A 360 -6.44 -18.60 -13.50
CA ARG A 360 -7.37 -17.67 -12.81
C ARG A 360 -6.78 -16.26 -12.63
N ILE A 361 -5.48 -16.15 -12.36
CA ILE A 361 -4.82 -14.84 -12.26
C ILE A 361 -4.47 -14.23 -13.62
N GLY A 362 -4.74 -14.94 -14.73
CA GLY A 362 -4.48 -14.43 -16.08
C GLY A 362 -3.00 -14.37 -16.49
N LEU A 363 -2.13 -15.08 -15.77
CA LEU A 363 -0.68 -15.11 -16.02
C LEU A 363 -0.23 -16.54 -16.37
N PRO A 364 -0.05 -16.87 -17.66
CA PRO A 364 0.33 -18.22 -18.07
C PRO A 364 1.72 -18.61 -17.53
N LEU A 365 1.86 -19.89 -17.15
CA LEU A 365 3.13 -20.40 -16.68
C LEU A 365 4.15 -20.46 -17.82
N VAL A 366 5.35 -19.96 -17.55
CA VAL A 366 6.52 -20.14 -18.42
C VAL A 366 7.05 -21.57 -18.31
N SER A 367 6.98 -22.15 -17.12
CA SER A 367 7.45 -23.51 -16.87
C SER A 367 6.73 -24.13 -15.66
N ASN A 368 6.57 -25.46 -15.70
CA ASN A 368 5.97 -26.25 -14.63
C ASN A 368 6.73 -27.56 -14.46
N VAL A 369 7.37 -27.80 -13.31
CA VAL A 369 8.22 -28.95 -13.03
C VAL A 369 7.61 -29.83 -11.95
N GLU A 370 7.54 -31.13 -12.21
CA GLU A 370 7.02 -32.10 -11.25
C GLU A 370 8.16 -32.98 -10.68
N ILE A 371 8.22 -33.11 -9.36
CA ILE A 371 9.33 -33.74 -8.65
C ILE A 371 8.79 -34.83 -7.74
N ARG A 372 9.19 -36.07 -7.99
CA ARG A 372 8.84 -37.20 -7.12
C ARG A 372 9.87 -37.39 -6.03
N GLN A 373 9.44 -37.40 -4.76
CA GLN A 373 10.26 -37.65 -3.57
C GLN A 373 11.50 -36.73 -3.52
N ARG A 374 12.72 -37.25 -3.48
CA ARG A 374 13.96 -36.46 -3.47
C ARG A 374 14.31 -35.85 -4.83
N GLY A 375 13.62 -36.31 -5.89
CA GLY A 375 13.95 -35.97 -7.27
C GLY A 375 15.23 -36.65 -7.78
N THR A 376 15.55 -36.41 -9.03
CA THR A 376 16.69 -36.97 -9.77
C THR A 376 17.55 -35.82 -10.33
N GLU A 377 18.72 -36.16 -10.91
CA GLU A 377 19.53 -35.20 -11.68
C GLU A 377 18.74 -34.58 -12.84
N GLN A 378 17.90 -35.35 -13.52
CA GLN A 378 17.01 -34.82 -14.55
C GLN A 378 16.07 -33.70 -13.97
N ASN A 379 15.52 -33.85 -12.75
CA ASN A 379 14.71 -32.80 -12.15
C ASN A 379 15.55 -31.57 -11.82
N GLU A 380 16.83 -31.70 -11.45
CA GLU A 380 17.71 -30.55 -11.26
C GLU A 380 17.92 -29.79 -12.59
N ASP A 381 18.12 -30.53 -13.71
CA ASP A 381 18.25 -29.92 -15.05
C ASP A 381 16.94 -29.26 -15.49
N GLU A 382 15.77 -29.83 -15.20
CA GLU A 382 14.45 -29.23 -15.46
C GLU A 382 14.27 -27.92 -14.68
N ILE A 383 14.71 -27.83 -13.44
CA ILE A 383 14.71 -26.60 -12.64
C ILE A 383 15.65 -25.53 -13.20
N ARG A 384 16.85 -25.93 -13.64
CA ARG A 384 17.80 -25.03 -14.32
C ARG A 384 17.19 -24.48 -15.62
N MET A 385 16.56 -25.34 -16.41
CA MET A 385 15.88 -24.95 -17.64
C MET A 385 14.68 -24.03 -17.36
N MET A 386 13.91 -24.26 -16.28
CA MET A 386 12.86 -23.35 -15.84
C MET A 386 13.43 -21.95 -15.54
N ALA A 387 14.55 -21.86 -14.83
CA ALA A 387 15.21 -20.59 -14.55
C ALA A 387 15.65 -19.88 -15.83
N ASP A 388 16.26 -20.62 -16.79
CA ASP A 388 16.66 -20.09 -18.09
C ASP A 388 15.47 -19.53 -18.88
N ASN A 389 14.35 -20.25 -18.91
CA ASN A 389 13.12 -19.83 -19.57
C ASN A 389 12.53 -18.56 -18.94
N ILE A 390 12.56 -18.45 -17.62
CA ILE A 390 12.09 -17.27 -16.91
C ILE A 390 12.99 -16.06 -17.20
N VAL A 391 14.32 -16.23 -17.22
CA VAL A 391 15.25 -15.16 -17.59
C VAL A 391 14.99 -14.68 -19.02
N HIS A 392 14.70 -15.60 -19.94
CA HIS A 392 14.31 -15.23 -21.30
C HIS A 392 13.01 -14.43 -21.32
N ALA A 393 11.98 -14.89 -20.59
CA ALA A 393 10.70 -14.21 -20.50
C ALA A 393 10.79 -12.81 -19.86
N ILE A 394 11.61 -12.64 -18.81
CA ILE A 394 11.86 -11.32 -18.16
C ILE A 394 12.38 -10.29 -19.17
N LYS A 395 13.22 -10.70 -20.12
CA LYS A 395 13.79 -9.80 -21.14
C LYS A 395 12.77 -9.36 -22.19
N LEU A 396 11.63 -10.05 -22.29
CA LEU A 396 10.55 -9.73 -23.22
C LEU A 396 9.44 -8.85 -22.58
N LEU A 397 9.43 -8.75 -21.25
CA LEU A 397 8.57 -7.87 -20.45
C LEU A 397 9.20 -6.49 -20.29
#